data_bb04d4ba015eb693559533c9e446a4db
#
_entry.id   bb04d4ba015eb693559533c9e446a4db
#
_cell.length_a   1.000
_cell.length_b   1.000
_cell.length_c   1.000
_cell.angle_alpha   90.00
_cell.angle_beta   90.00
_cell.angle_gamma   90.00
#
_symmetry.space_group_name_H-M   'P 1'
#
loop_
_entity.id
_entity.type
_entity.pdbx_description
1 polymer ?
#
loop_
_entity_poly.entity_id
_entity_poly.type
_entity_poly.pdbx_seq_one_letter_code
_entity_poly.pdbx_strand_id
1 'polypeptide(L)'
;MVRTLDGTARAILSDRYRRIDNYEVAQTVLPIISEMQGARIESCELTDTRMYIKVVNERIQTEVVPGDIVQAGILISNSEVGMGSVSVKPLIYRLVCTNGMVADVGVGKRHVGRINESVDGDFGIFRDETIEADDRAFLMKIEDTVRAAVDEARFNALVQKLRDAKEAPILPAAAPKVVELAAKEFNIRQNESEGILGHLIAGGDLSLYGLANAVTRHAQDVQSYDRSTELEATGYKIITMQPSLLKRWNEEVSIV
;
A
#
# COMPACT_ATOMS: atom_id res chain seq x y z
N MET A 1 -8.84 -27.31 -4.54
CA MET A 1 -8.07 -26.88 -5.75
C MET A 1 -6.60 -26.72 -5.39
N VAL A 2 -5.69 -27.17 -6.25
CA VAL A 2 -4.24 -26.96 -6.09
C VAL A 2 -3.79 -25.96 -7.16
N ARG A 3 -3.10 -24.92 -6.74
CA ARG A 3 -2.42 -23.97 -7.64
C ARG A 3 -1.00 -24.47 -7.87
N THR A 4 -0.61 -24.57 -9.12
CA THR A 4 0.73 -25.01 -9.52
C THR A 4 1.37 -23.98 -10.44
N LEU A 5 2.70 -23.88 -10.36
CA LEU A 5 3.53 -23.12 -11.28
C LEU A 5 4.76 -23.97 -11.59
N ASP A 6 5.06 -24.16 -12.85
CA ASP A 6 6.22 -24.96 -13.32
C ASP A 6 6.30 -26.35 -12.67
N GLY A 7 5.14 -27.01 -12.51
CA GLY A 7 5.05 -28.33 -11.91
C GLY A 7 5.13 -28.38 -10.37
N THR A 8 5.34 -27.24 -9.72
CA THR A 8 5.40 -27.12 -8.26
C THR A 8 4.07 -26.65 -7.70
N ALA A 9 3.56 -27.33 -6.65
CA ALA A 9 2.37 -26.89 -5.93
C ALA A 9 2.69 -25.62 -5.11
N ARG A 10 1.97 -24.53 -5.36
CA ARG A 10 2.15 -23.24 -4.68
C ARG A 10 1.13 -22.99 -3.57
N ALA A 11 -0.09 -23.48 -3.74
CA ALA A 11 -1.13 -23.36 -2.73
C ALA A 11 -2.17 -24.48 -2.85
N ILE A 12 -2.75 -24.82 -1.70
CA ILE A 12 -3.96 -25.65 -1.60
C ILE A 12 -5.08 -24.72 -1.16
N LEU A 13 -6.06 -24.53 -2.01
CA LEU A 13 -7.16 -23.59 -1.83
C LEU A 13 -8.49 -24.35 -1.80
N SER A 14 -9.51 -23.77 -1.17
CA SER A 14 -10.86 -24.28 -1.22
C SER A 14 -11.35 -24.42 -2.68
N ASP A 15 -12.26 -25.34 -2.93
CA ASP A 15 -13.01 -25.46 -4.19
C ASP A 15 -13.89 -24.21 -4.45
N ARG A 16 -14.23 -23.50 -3.39
CA ARG A 16 -14.96 -22.23 -3.42
C ARG A 16 -14.08 -21.01 -3.71
N TYR A 17 -12.75 -21.18 -3.75
CA TYR A 17 -11.83 -20.08 -4.03
C TYR A 17 -12.04 -19.59 -5.47
N ARG A 18 -12.38 -18.31 -5.60
CA ARG A 18 -12.58 -17.67 -6.89
C ARG A 18 -11.24 -17.22 -7.44
N ARG A 19 -10.95 -17.63 -8.67
CA ARG A 19 -9.73 -17.24 -9.35
C ARG A 19 -9.93 -15.89 -10.03
N ILE A 20 -9.05 -14.95 -9.75
CA ILE A 20 -8.74 -13.82 -10.60
C ILE A 20 -7.24 -13.92 -10.79
N ASP A 21 -6.83 -14.33 -11.97
CA ASP A 21 -5.42 -14.59 -12.25
C ASP A 21 -4.65 -13.29 -12.45
N ASN A 22 -3.36 -13.29 -12.15
CA ASN A 22 -2.48 -12.15 -12.36
C ASN A 22 -2.53 -11.66 -13.82
N TYR A 23 -2.66 -12.60 -14.76
CA TYR A 23 -2.79 -12.31 -16.18
C TYR A 23 -4.05 -11.48 -16.48
N GLU A 24 -5.20 -11.84 -15.91
CA GLU A 24 -6.47 -11.12 -16.11
C GLU A 24 -6.39 -9.69 -15.57
N VAL A 25 -5.80 -9.54 -14.37
CA VAL A 25 -5.57 -8.21 -13.79
C VAL A 25 -4.65 -7.38 -14.68
N ALA A 26 -3.50 -7.94 -15.09
CA ALA A 26 -2.54 -7.24 -15.94
C ALA A 26 -3.14 -6.88 -17.30
N GLN A 27 -3.88 -7.80 -17.94
CA GLN A 27 -4.55 -7.57 -19.22
C GLN A 27 -5.60 -6.45 -19.12
N THR A 28 -6.23 -6.30 -17.96
CA THR A 28 -7.22 -5.23 -17.70
C THR A 28 -6.54 -3.89 -17.51
N VAL A 29 -5.46 -3.82 -16.70
CA VAL A 29 -4.92 -2.53 -16.26
C VAL A 29 -3.82 -1.96 -17.17
N LEU A 30 -3.02 -2.80 -17.83
CA LEU A 30 -1.89 -2.32 -18.64
C LEU A 30 -2.31 -1.46 -19.84
N PRO A 31 -3.39 -1.77 -20.59
CA PRO A 31 -3.87 -0.89 -21.66
C PRO A 31 -4.24 0.51 -21.13
N ILE A 32 -4.93 0.56 -19.99
CA ILE A 32 -5.35 1.84 -19.36
C ILE A 32 -4.12 2.66 -18.96
N ILE A 33 -3.14 2.01 -18.32
CA ILE A 33 -1.90 2.67 -17.91
C ILE A 33 -1.15 3.22 -19.14
N SER A 34 -1.12 2.46 -20.24
CA SER A 34 -0.45 2.89 -21.47
C SER A 34 -1.09 4.09 -22.16
N GLU A 35 -2.41 4.25 -22.01
CA GLU A 35 -3.17 5.41 -22.53
C GLU A 35 -3.09 6.63 -21.60
N MET A 36 -2.70 6.44 -20.35
CA MET A 36 -2.69 7.49 -19.34
C MET A 36 -1.48 8.41 -19.52
N GLN A 37 -1.74 9.67 -19.86
CA GLN A 37 -0.68 10.64 -20.11
C GLN A 37 0.18 10.90 -18.87
N GLY A 38 1.48 10.74 -19.01
CA GLY A 38 2.46 10.96 -17.93
C GLY A 38 2.58 9.78 -16.96
N ALA A 39 1.84 8.70 -17.17
CA ALA A 39 2.01 7.48 -16.39
C ALA A 39 3.24 6.69 -16.85
N ARG A 40 3.96 6.15 -15.89
CA ARG A 40 5.02 5.16 -16.13
C ARG A 40 4.94 4.05 -15.08
N ILE A 41 5.33 2.86 -15.47
CA ILE A 41 5.49 1.75 -14.52
C ILE A 41 6.80 1.98 -13.77
N GLU A 42 6.70 2.16 -12.45
CA GLU A 42 7.85 2.32 -11.56
C GLU A 42 8.48 0.98 -11.23
N SER A 43 7.65 -0.02 -10.92
CA SER A 43 8.08 -1.39 -10.70
C SER A 43 6.96 -2.38 -11.03
N CYS A 44 7.37 -3.57 -11.45
CA CYS A 44 6.48 -4.72 -11.62
C CYS A 44 7.19 -5.91 -11.01
N GLU A 45 6.58 -6.52 -9.98
CA GLU A 45 7.20 -7.60 -9.23
C GLU A 45 6.23 -8.75 -9.03
N LEU A 46 6.76 -9.96 -9.15
CA LEU A 46 6.03 -11.20 -8.87
C LEU A 46 6.77 -11.97 -7.79
N THR A 47 6.21 -11.96 -6.58
CA THR A 47 6.74 -12.74 -5.46
C THR A 47 6.10 -14.14 -5.42
N ASP A 48 6.51 -14.96 -4.45
CA ASP A 48 5.88 -16.26 -4.24
C ASP A 48 4.40 -16.16 -3.87
N THR A 49 3.97 -15.02 -3.34
CA THR A 49 2.62 -14.85 -2.80
C THR A 49 1.77 -13.85 -3.57
N ARG A 50 2.38 -12.86 -4.24
CA ARG A 50 1.65 -11.74 -4.85
C ARG A 50 2.30 -11.21 -6.12
N MET A 51 1.47 -10.59 -6.93
CA MET A 51 1.87 -9.69 -7.99
C MET A 51 1.69 -8.24 -7.52
N TYR A 52 2.64 -7.38 -7.91
CA TYR A 52 2.59 -5.94 -7.68
C TYR A 52 2.91 -5.18 -8.96
N ILE A 53 2.14 -4.12 -9.23
CA ILE A 53 2.43 -3.16 -10.30
C ILE A 53 2.34 -1.77 -9.65
N LYS A 54 3.46 -1.06 -9.57
CA LYS A 54 3.51 0.35 -9.15
C LYS A 54 3.56 1.23 -10.37
N VAL A 55 2.65 2.19 -10.43
CA VAL A 55 2.57 3.19 -11.50
C VAL A 55 2.65 4.55 -10.87
N VAL A 56 3.42 5.45 -11.44
CA VAL A 56 3.50 6.86 -11.05
C VAL A 56 3.11 7.74 -12.22
N ASN A 57 2.56 8.93 -11.92
CA ASN A 57 2.19 9.92 -12.92
C ASN A 57 3.05 11.18 -12.73
N GLU A 58 3.95 11.44 -13.68
CA GLU A 58 4.89 12.55 -13.61
C GLU A 58 4.23 13.93 -13.83
N ARG A 59 3.02 13.97 -14.37
CA ARG A 59 2.26 15.21 -14.57
C ARG A 59 1.53 15.67 -13.32
N ILE A 60 1.22 14.76 -12.41
CA ILE A 60 0.51 15.05 -11.16
C ILE A 60 1.53 15.00 -10.04
N GLN A 61 2.13 16.15 -9.77
CA GLN A 61 3.17 16.28 -8.75
C GLN A 61 3.05 17.62 -8.02
N THR A 62 3.54 17.65 -6.78
CA THR A 62 3.60 18.88 -5.98
C THR A 62 4.70 18.75 -4.92
N GLU A 63 5.07 19.87 -4.32
CA GLU A 63 5.98 19.89 -3.17
C GLU A 63 5.21 19.74 -1.86
N VAL A 64 5.71 18.90 -0.97
CA VAL A 64 5.26 18.84 0.43
C VAL A 64 5.87 20.01 1.18
N VAL A 65 7.18 20.17 1.07
CA VAL A 65 7.98 21.33 1.49
C VAL A 65 8.93 21.70 0.34
N PRO A 66 9.50 22.91 0.31
CA PRO A 66 10.42 23.31 -0.77
C PRO A 66 11.51 22.27 -1.04
N GLY A 67 11.58 21.79 -2.28
CA GLY A 67 12.52 20.77 -2.75
C GLY A 67 12.09 19.32 -2.51
N ASP A 68 11.02 19.06 -1.78
CA ASP A 68 10.52 17.71 -1.52
C ASP A 68 9.30 17.39 -2.39
N ILE A 69 9.57 16.95 -3.62
CA ILE A 69 8.56 16.69 -4.64
C ILE A 69 8.01 15.28 -4.47
N VAL A 70 6.68 15.18 -4.51
CA VAL A 70 5.93 13.92 -4.54
C VAL A 70 5.07 13.85 -5.80
N GLN A 71 4.92 12.64 -6.34
CA GLN A 71 4.11 12.32 -7.51
C GLN A 71 2.93 11.44 -7.11
N ALA A 72 1.82 11.61 -7.81
CA ALA A 72 0.68 10.71 -7.70
C ALA A 72 1.01 9.36 -8.34
N GLY A 73 0.50 8.30 -7.77
CA GLY A 73 0.63 6.96 -8.31
C GLY A 73 -0.43 6.01 -7.81
N ILE A 74 -0.32 4.77 -8.23
CA ILE A 74 -1.14 3.64 -7.78
C ILE A 74 -0.29 2.41 -7.55
N LEU A 75 -0.70 1.63 -6.57
CA LEU A 75 -0.26 0.26 -6.38
C LEU A 75 -1.41 -0.68 -6.72
N ILE A 76 -1.18 -1.54 -7.70
CA ILE A 76 -2.07 -2.65 -8.05
C ILE A 76 -1.44 -3.92 -7.48
N SER A 77 -2.21 -4.72 -6.77
CA SER A 77 -1.73 -6.00 -6.25
C SER A 77 -2.76 -7.10 -6.39
N ASN A 78 -2.30 -8.34 -6.56
CA ASN A 78 -3.11 -9.54 -6.61
C ASN A 78 -2.39 -10.72 -5.97
N SER A 79 -3.15 -11.70 -5.47
CA SER A 79 -2.60 -12.97 -4.98
C SER A 79 -3.38 -14.15 -5.56
N GLU A 80 -2.68 -15.05 -6.24
CA GLU A 80 -3.25 -16.28 -6.77
C GLU A 80 -3.21 -17.43 -5.77
N VAL A 81 -2.54 -17.23 -4.64
CA VAL A 81 -2.28 -18.28 -3.63
C VAL A 81 -3.06 -18.04 -2.32
N GLY A 82 -4.05 -17.15 -2.34
CA GLY A 82 -4.90 -16.89 -1.17
C GLY A 82 -4.29 -15.96 -0.12
N MET A 83 -3.11 -15.39 -0.37
CA MET A 83 -2.38 -14.53 0.57
C MET A 83 -2.78 -13.04 0.48
N GLY A 84 -3.81 -12.72 -0.31
CA GLY A 84 -4.28 -11.36 -0.47
C GLY A 84 -5.50 -11.26 -1.37
N SER A 85 -5.98 -10.03 -1.55
CA SER A 85 -7.06 -9.68 -2.47
C SER A 85 -6.49 -8.96 -3.69
N VAL A 86 -7.25 -8.95 -4.80
CA VAL A 86 -7.01 -7.95 -5.84
C VAL A 86 -7.26 -6.58 -5.22
N SER A 87 -6.35 -5.66 -5.36
CA SER A 87 -6.53 -4.30 -4.85
C SER A 87 -5.84 -3.25 -5.73
N VAL A 88 -6.44 -2.06 -5.76
CA VAL A 88 -5.85 -0.84 -6.33
C VAL A 88 -5.85 0.21 -5.23
N LYS A 89 -4.68 0.69 -4.88
CA LYS A 89 -4.48 1.67 -3.81
C LYS A 89 -3.72 2.89 -4.33
N PRO A 90 -4.06 4.12 -3.90
CA PRO A 90 -3.25 5.28 -4.19
C PRO A 90 -1.83 5.12 -3.63
N LEU A 91 -0.87 5.60 -4.40
CA LEU A 91 0.55 5.66 -4.06
C LEU A 91 0.99 7.12 -4.12
N ILE A 92 1.72 7.56 -3.10
CA ILE A 92 2.47 8.82 -3.13
C ILE A 92 3.92 8.43 -3.32
N TYR A 93 4.52 8.86 -4.42
CA TYR A 93 5.90 8.55 -4.75
C TYR A 93 6.77 9.78 -4.53
N ARG A 94 7.76 9.66 -3.65
CA ARG A 94 8.67 10.76 -3.28
C ARG A 94 9.94 10.70 -4.11
N LEU A 95 10.26 11.77 -4.83
CA LEU A 95 11.38 11.78 -5.77
C LEU A 95 12.74 11.84 -5.07
N VAL A 96 12.85 12.54 -3.95
CA VAL A 96 14.13 12.75 -3.25
C VAL A 96 14.78 11.44 -2.79
N CYS A 97 13.96 10.50 -2.31
CA CYS A 97 14.43 9.21 -1.82
C CYS A 97 13.95 8.04 -2.67
N THR A 98 13.24 8.29 -3.79
CA THR A 98 12.66 7.27 -4.67
C THR A 98 11.83 6.21 -3.93
N ASN A 99 11.18 6.61 -2.84
CA ASN A 99 10.35 5.74 -2.00
C ASN A 99 8.87 6.02 -2.18
N GLY A 100 8.06 4.99 -2.04
CA GLY A 100 6.61 5.04 -2.12
C GLY A 100 5.95 5.05 -0.74
N MET A 101 4.77 5.65 -0.66
CA MET A 101 3.87 5.56 0.48
C MET A 101 2.50 5.14 -0.03
N VAL A 102 2.03 3.96 0.40
CA VAL A 102 0.78 3.37 -0.07
C VAL A 102 -0.36 3.77 0.86
N ALA A 103 -1.34 4.51 0.33
CA ALA A 103 -2.51 4.90 1.11
C ALA A 103 -3.44 3.69 1.38
N ASP A 104 -3.95 3.60 2.61
CA ASP A 104 -4.86 2.50 2.99
C ASP A 104 -6.33 2.81 2.64
N VAL A 105 -6.51 3.51 1.53
CA VAL A 105 -7.81 3.80 0.91
C VAL A 105 -7.75 3.28 -0.52
N GLY A 106 -8.75 2.55 -0.95
CA GLY A 106 -8.72 1.97 -2.29
C GLY A 106 -9.86 1.00 -2.53
N VAL A 107 -9.86 0.38 -3.69
CA VAL A 107 -10.78 -0.70 -4.03
C VAL A 107 -10.06 -2.03 -3.90
N GLY A 108 -10.70 -2.97 -3.26
CA GLY A 108 -10.20 -4.33 -3.15
C GLY A 108 -11.32 -5.35 -3.11
N LYS A 109 -11.09 -6.52 -3.68
CA LYS A 109 -11.99 -7.66 -3.61
C LYS A 109 -11.21 -8.90 -3.17
N ARG A 110 -11.68 -9.54 -2.11
CA ARG A 110 -11.14 -10.84 -1.70
C ARG A 110 -11.57 -11.90 -2.70
N HIS A 111 -10.68 -12.86 -2.96
CA HIS A 111 -10.97 -14.08 -3.71
C HIS A 111 -11.85 -15.03 -2.88
N VAL A 112 -13.00 -14.55 -2.43
CA VAL A 112 -13.93 -15.35 -1.64
C VAL A 112 -14.96 -15.91 -2.63
N GLY A 113 -14.94 -17.21 -2.83
CA GLY A 113 -16.02 -17.87 -3.50
C GLY A 113 -17.31 -17.74 -2.68
N ARG A 114 -18.42 -17.65 -3.38
CA ARG A 114 -19.81 -17.78 -2.90
C ARG A 114 -20.01 -17.47 -1.41
N ILE A 115 -20.09 -16.20 -1.05
CA ILE A 115 -20.67 -15.79 0.23
C ILE A 115 -22.04 -15.22 -0.07
N ASN A 116 -23.06 -15.97 0.25
CA ASN A 116 -24.34 -15.43 0.63
C ASN A 116 -24.26 -15.14 2.12
N GLU A 117 -24.09 -13.89 2.50
CA GLU A 117 -24.15 -13.45 3.91
C GLU A 117 -25.53 -13.64 4.55
N SER A 118 -26.53 -14.16 3.84
CA SER A 118 -27.93 -14.18 4.29
C SER A 118 -28.66 -15.52 4.23
N VAL A 119 -28.00 -16.63 3.87
CA VAL A 119 -28.69 -17.94 3.84
C VAL A 119 -27.81 -19.00 4.51
N ASP A 120 -28.23 -19.44 5.69
CA ASP A 120 -27.81 -20.71 6.30
C ASP A 120 -28.17 -21.85 5.36
N GLY A 121 -27.21 -22.36 4.60
CA GLY A 121 -27.43 -23.51 3.73
C GLY A 121 -26.53 -23.52 2.50
N ASP A 122 -25.86 -24.62 2.31
CA ASP A 122 -24.89 -24.98 1.28
C ASP A 122 -25.52 -25.15 -0.11
N PHE A 123 -26.29 -24.17 -0.59
CA PHE A 123 -26.82 -24.19 -1.95
C PHE A 123 -26.09 -23.14 -2.79
N GLY A 124 -25.22 -23.62 -3.70
CA GLY A 124 -24.65 -22.81 -4.76
C GLY A 124 -25.77 -22.29 -5.69
N ILE A 125 -26.32 -21.11 -5.35
CA ILE A 125 -27.49 -20.53 -5.98
C ILE A 125 -27.16 -19.91 -7.34
N PHE A 126 -25.88 -19.52 -7.56
CA PHE A 126 -25.48 -18.82 -8.78
C PHE A 126 -24.91 -19.76 -9.82
N ARG A 127 -25.35 -19.59 -11.06
CA ARG A 127 -24.77 -20.25 -12.23
C ARG A 127 -23.41 -19.67 -12.55
N ASP A 128 -22.57 -20.42 -13.23
CA ASP A 128 -21.23 -19.99 -13.65
C ASP A 128 -21.25 -18.66 -14.43
N GLU A 129 -22.25 -18.48 -15.30
CA GLU A 129 -22.46 -17.24 -16.06
C GLU A 129 -22.69 -16.02 -15.17
N THR A 130 -23.39 -16.17 -14.04
CA THR A 130 -23.61 -15.10 -13.06
C THR A 130 -22.32 -14.74 -12.34
N ILE A 131 -21.53 -15.76 -12.05
CA ILE A 131 -20.23 -15.62 -11.39
C ILE A 131 -19.26 -14.88 -12.32
N GLU A 132 -19.19 -15.27 -13.59
CA GLU A 132 -18.38 -14.60 -14.61
C GLU A 132 -18.81 -13.14 -14.85
N ALA A 133 -20.13 -12.87 -14.82
CA ALA A 133 -20.64 -11.50 -14.94
C ALA A 133 -20.20 -10.61 -13.76
N ASP A 134 -20.20 -11.15 -12.53
CA ASP A 134 -19.70 -10.42 -11.35
C ASP A 134 -18.19 -10.20 -11.40
N ASP A 135 -17.41 -11.13 -11.99
CA ASP A 135 -15.96 -10.92 -12.21
C ASP A 135 -15.70 -9.82 -13.23
N ARG A 136 -16.42 -9.85 -14.35
CA ARG A 136 -16.33 -8.76 -15.33
C ARG A 136 -16.70 -7.40 -14.71
N ALA A 137 -17.78 -7.34 -13.94
CA ALA A 137 -18.17 -6.11 -13.25
C ALA A 137 -17.11 -5.64 -12.25
N PHE A 138 -16.41 -6.56 -11.61
CA PHE A 138 -15.31 -6.21 -10.71
C PHE A 138 -14.09 -5.70 -11.47
N LEU A 139 -13.69 -6.34 -12.57
CA LEU A 139 -12.60 -5.86 -13.41
C LEU A 139 -12.89 -4.46 -13.97
N MET A 140 -14.14 -4.18 -14.39
CA MET A 140 -14.57 -2.82 -14.76
C MET A 140 -14.41 -1.82 -13.61
N LYS A 141 -14.71 -2.20 -12.37
CA LYS A 141 -14.44 -1.34 -11.19
C LYS A 141 -12.96 -1.09 -10.97
N ILE A 142 -12.10 -2.07 -11.26
CA ILE A 142 -10.64 -1.88 -11.25
C ILE A 142 -10.25 -0.84 -12.31
N GLU A 143 -10.75 -0.94 -13.54
CA GLU A 143 -10.52 0.05 -14.60
C GLU A 143 -10.91 1.45 -14.16
N ASP A 144 -12.14 1.61 -13.66
CA ASP A 144 -12.64 2.91 -13.17
C ASP A 144 -11.75 3.46 -12.05
N THR A 145 -11.27 2.58 -11.16
CA THR A 145 -10.40 2.97 -10.04
C THR A 145 -9.02 3.38 -10.52
N VAL A 146 -8.44 2.68 -11.47
CA VAL A 146 -7.15 3.03 -12.08
C VAL A 146 -7.26 4.40 -12.77
N ARG A 147 -8.34 4.65 -13.52
CA ARG A 147 -8.60 5.95 -14.14
C ARG A 147 -8.80 7.07 -13.12
N ALA A 148 -9.50 6.79 -12.01
CA ALA A 148 -9.76 7.77 -10.94
C ALA A 148 -8.56 8.00 -10.00
N ALA A 149 -7.57 7.12 -10.00
CA ALA A 149 -6.42 7.21 -9.09
C ALA A 149 -5.44 8.34 -9.46
N VAL A 150 -5.57 8.90 -10.66
CA VAL A 150 -4.86 10.09 -11.12
C VAL A 150 -5.71 11.36 -10.98
N ASP A 151 -6.70 11.35 -10.11
CA ASP A 151 -7.48 12.53 -9.77
C ASP A 151 -6.63 13.50 -8.92
N GLU A 152 -6.40 14.69 -9.45
CA GLU A 152 -5.56 15.71 -8.84
C GLU A 152 -6.11 16.20 -7.48
N ALA A 153 -7.43 16.27 -7.34
CA ALA A 153 -8.06 16.70 -6.10
C ALA A 153 -7.83 15.68 -4.97
N ARG A 154 -7.92 14.38 -5.29
CA ARG A 154 -7.62 13.31 -4.34
C ARG A 154 -6.14 13.29 -3.96
N PHE A 155 -5.26 13.46 -4.94
CA PHE A 155 -3.82 13.56 -4.68
C PHE A 155 -3.50 14.73 -3.74
N ASN A 156 -4.05 15.92 -4.03
CA ASN A 156 -3.85 17.11 -3.18
C ASN A 156 -4.37 16.91 -1.76
N ALA A 157 -5.48 16.19 -1.58
CA ALA A 157 -5.99 15.85 -0.25
C ALA A 157 -5.04 14.91 0.52
N LEU A 158 -4.38 13.97 -0.17
CA LEU A 158 -3.35 13.12 0.43
C LEU A 158 -2.10 13.94 0.79
N VAL A 159 -1.65 14.82 -0.10
CA VAL A 159 -0.49 15.70 0.15
C VAL A 159 -0.74 16.64 1.33
N GLN A 160 -1.97 17.11 1.52
CA GLN A 160 -2.30 17.92 2.70
C GLN A 160 -2.03 17.15 4.00
N LYS A 161 -2.33 15.85 4.07
CA LYS A 161 -1.99 15.03 5.24
C LYS A 161 -0.49 14.92 5.49
N LEU A 162 0.33 14.91 4.41
CA LEU A 162 1.79 14.94 4.55
C LEU A 162 2.26 16.26 5.15
N ARG A 163 1.68 17.40 4.70
CA ARG A 163 1.97 18.73 5.26
C ARG A 163 1.55 18.83 6.72
N ASP A 164 0.37 18.34 7.06
CA ASP A 164 -0.11 18.31 8.46
C ASP A 164 0.83 17.46 9.34
N ALA A 165 1.30 16.31 8.84
CA ALA A 165 2.26 15.46 9.54
C ALA A 165 3.63 16.12 9.69
N LYS A 166 4.02 17.01 8.77
CA LYS A 166 5.25 17.82 8.88
C LYS A 166 5.19 18.81 10.04
N GLU A 167 4.01 19.36 10.33
CA GLU A 167 3.77 20.28 11.44
C GLU A 167 3.64 19.57 12.80
N ALA A 168 3.76 18.24 12.83
CA ALA A 168 3.67 17.44 14.06
C ALA A 168 5.07 17.02 14.53
N PRO A 169 5.72 17.76 15.47
CA PRO A 169 7.10 17.53 15.85
C PRO A 169 7.29 16.32 16.76
N ILE A 170 8.43 15.68 16.60
CA ILE A 170 8.99 14.69 17.53
C ILE A 170 10.10 15.39 18.33
N LEU A 171 10.01 15.34 19.65
CA LEU A 171 11.05 15.89 20.50
C LEU A 171 12.38 15.15 20.28
N PRO A 172 13.52 15.82 20.09
CA PRO A 172 14.79 15.15 19.81
C PRO A 172 15.16 14.07 20.83
N ALA A 173 14.97 14.34 22.11
CA ALA A 173 15.22 13.37 23.18
C ALA A 173 14.25 12.18 23.15
N ALA A 174 13.07 12.35 22.56
CA ALA A 174 12.05 11.31 22.46
C ALA A 174 12.20 10.43 21.20
N ALA A 175 12.98 10.83 20.20
CA ALA A 175 13.04 10.15 18.91
C ALA A 175 13.27 8.62 19.01
N PRO A 176 14.24 8.10 19.80
CA PRO A 176 14.42 6.65 19.92
C PRO A 176 13.19 5.95 20.52
N LYS A 177 12.56 6.57 21.53
CA LYS A 177 11.37 6.02 22.17
C LYS A 177 10.15 6.07 21.26
N VAL A 178 9.98 7.16 20.52
CA VAL A 178 8.90 7.29 19.52
C VAL A 178 9.02 6.22 18.44
N VAL A 179 10.23 5.92 17.95
CA VAL A 179 10.46 4.83 16.99
C VAL A 179 10.10 3.47 17.60
N GLU A 180 10.49 3.22 18.87
CA GLU A 180 10.12 1.98 19.57
C GLU A 180 8.59 1.82 19.71
N LEU A 181 7.89 2.89 20.10
CA LEU A 181 6.44 2.89 20.27
C LEU A 181 5.72 2.74 18.93
N ALA A 182 6.20 3.41 17.89
CA ALA A 182 5.70 3.23 16.52
C ALA A 182 5.90 1.79 16.03
N ALA A 183 7.04 1.19 16.34
CA ALA A 183 7.31 -0.20 16.00
C ALA A 183 6.30 -1.16 16.63
N LYS A 184 5.94 -0.94 17.87
CA LYS A 184 4.92 -1.74 18.59
C LYS A 184 3.51 -1.51 18.02
N GLU A 185 3.15 -0.25 17.78
CA GLU A 185 1.81 0.13 17.29
C GLU A 185 1.55 -0.39 15.88
N PHE A 186 2.54 -0.33 14.99
CA PHE A 186 2.39 -0.64 13.57
C PHE A 186 3.01 -1.98 13.16
N ASN A 187 3.36 -2.86 14.10
CA ASN A 187 3.98 -4.16 13.81
C ASN A 187 5.26 -4.07 12.96
N ILE A 188 6.10 -3.07 13.22
CA ILE A 188 7.46 -2.98 12.68
C ILE A 188 8.33 -3.95 13.49
N ARG A 189 9.17 -4.73 12.81
CA ARG A 189 10.02 -5.72 13.47
C ARG A 189 11.13 -5.03 14.27
N GLN A 190 11.56 -5.66 15.34
CA GLN A 190 12.61 -5.09 16.21
C GLN A 190 13.91 -4.80 15.45
N ASN A 191 14.32 -5.68 14.56
CA ASN A 191 15.52 -5.52 13.73
C ASN A 191 15.39 -4.42 12.66
N GLU A 192 14.17 -3.96 12.34
CA GLU A 192 13.91 -2.85 11.40
C GLU A 192 13.96 -1.50 12.12
N SER A 193 13.66 -1.48 13.43
CA SER A 193 13.58 -0.23 14.21
C SER A 193 14.89 0.54 14.27
N GLU A 194 16.04 -0.15 14.35
CA GLU A 194 17.35 0.49 14.36
C GLU A 194 17.66 1.18 13.04
N GLY A 195 17.36 0.52 11.91
CA GLY A 195 17.50 1.10 10.57
C GLY A 195 16.60 2.32 10.38
N ILE A 196 15.34 2.23 10.84
CA ILE A 196 14.38 3.34 10.79
C ILE A 196 14.86 4.52 11.63
N LEU A 197 15.37 4.28 12.84
CA LEU A 197 15.95 5.34 13.67
C LEU A 197 17.15 6.00 12.98
N GLY A 198 18.01 5.19 12.36
CA GLY A 198 19.14 5.68 11.57
C GLY A 198 18.70 6.61 10.43
N HIS A 199 17.66 6.21 9.66
CA HIS A 199 17.10 7.02 8.59
C HIS A 199 16.41 8.29 9.10
N LEU A 200 15.73 8.24 10.25
CA LEU A 200 15.10 9.42 10.86
C LEU A 200 16.15 10.46 11.25
N ILE A 201 17.23 10.02 11.90
CA ILE A 201 18.34 10.92 12.33
C ILE A 201 19.07 11.46 11.10
N ALA A 202 19.42 10.62 10.13
CA ALA A 202 20.12 11.03 8.92
C ALA A 202 19.30 12.00 8.07
N GLY A 203 17.97 11.82 8.04
CA GLY A 203 17.06 12.71 7.34
C GLY A 203 16.90 14.09 7.98
N GLY A 204 17.26 14.26 9.27
CA GLY A 204 17.21 15.52 9.99
C GLY A 204 15.81 16.10 10.20
N ASP A 205 14.77 15.35 9.85
CA ASP A 205 13.37 15.76 9.96
C ASP A 205 12.70 15.05 11.14
N LEU A 206 12.76 15.67 12.31
CA LEU A 206 12.12 15.18 13.53
C LEU A 206 10.63 15.60 13.57
N SER A 207 9.87 15.13 12.61
CA SER A 207 8.43 15.28 12.53
C SER A 207 7.75 13.91 12.26
N LEU A 208 6.43 13.86 12.36
CA LEU A 208 5.66 12.67 12.00
C LEU A 208 5.86 12.31 10.51
N TYR A 209 6.00 13.32 9.65
CA TYR A 209 6.37 13.14 8.24
C TYR A 209 7.76 12.53 8.09
N GLY A 210 8.74 13.02 8.85
CA GLY A 210 10.11 12.49 8.86
C GLY A 210 10.14 11.02 9.31
N LEU A 211 9.36 10.65 10.35
CA LEU A 211 9.24 9.28 10.80
C LEU A 211 8.63 8.37 9.71
N ALA A 212 7.55 8.82 9.07
CA ALA A 212 6.95 8.07 7.97
C ALA A 212 7.93 7.88 6.80
N ASN A 213 8.70 8.92 6.45
CA ASN A 213 9.75 8.83 5.43
C ASN A 213 10.90 7.90 5.85
N ALA A 214 11.28 7.87 7.12
CA ALA A 214 12.28 6.93 7.62
C ALA A 214 11.83 5.48 7.48
N VAL A 215 10.55 5.19 7.77
CA VAL A 215 9.95 3.86 7.59
C VAL A 215 9.93 3.46 6.10
N THR A 216 9.44 4.35 5.23
CA THR A 216 9.37 4.06 3.79
C THR A 216 10.74 4.05 3.11
N ARG A 217 11.74 4.77 3.65
CA ARG A 217 13.14 4.65 3.21
C ARG A 217 13.73 3.30 3.61
N HIS A 218 13.48 2.86 4.85
CA HIS A 218 13.91 1.54 5.30
C HIS A 218 13.27 0.39 4.49
N ALA A 219 12.08 0.59 3.93
CA ALA A 219 11.44 -0.37 3.04
C ALA A 219 12.33 -0.75 1.83
N GLN A 220 13.22 0.14 1.38
CA GLN A 220 14.16 -0.14 0.28
C GLN A 220 15.36 -1.01 0.72
N ASP A 221 15.65 -1.09 2.01
CA ASP A 221 16.73 -1.89 2.56
C ASP A 221 16.28 -3.34 2.81
N VAL A 222 14.98 -3.62 2.69
CA VAL A 222 14.38 -4.95 2.93
C VAL A 222 14.37 -5.78 1.66
N GLN A 223 14.90 -7.00 1.74
CA GLN A 223 14.98 -7.91 0.58
C GLN A 223 13.60 -8.40 0.09
N SER A 224 12.65 -8.59 1.01
CA SER A 224 11.30 -9.07 0.65
C SER A 224 10.45 -7.92 0.11
N TYR A 225 10.03 -8.02 -1.14
CA TYR A 225 9.15 -7.03 -1.76
C TYR A 225 7.79 -6.95 -1.06
N ASP A 226 7.25 -8.07 -0.60
CA ASP A 226 6.02 -8.10 0.22
C ASP A 226 6.20 -7.26 1.48
N ARG A 227 7.34 -7.44 2.19
CA ARG A 227 7.62 -6.66 3.40
C ARG A 227 7.90 -5.19 3.13
N SER A 228 8.62 -4.90 2.06
CA SER A 228 8.84 -3.53 1.59
C SER A 228 7.51 -2.80 1.38
N THR A 229 6.57 -3.42 0.67
CA THR A 229 5.23 -2.86 0.43
C THR A 229 4.42 -2.68 1.72
N GLU A 230 4.55 -3.58 2.70
CA GLU A 230 3.93 -3.43 4.02
C GLU A 230 4.47 -2.21 4.77
N LEU A 231 5.78 -1.95 4.70
CA LEU A 231 6.40 -0.78 5.32
C LEU A 231 5.98 0.52 4.62
N GLU A 232 5.83 0.52 3.30
CA GLU A 232 5.28 1.66 2.55
C GLU A 232 3.84 1.99 2.99
N ALA A 233 3.01 0.97 3.22
CA ALA A 233 1.67 1.16 3.76
C ALA A 233 1.70 1.62 5.22
N THR A 234 2.69 1.18 5.99
CA THR A 234 2.90 1.62 7.37
C THR A 234 3.26 3.10 7.44
N GLY A 235 4.08 3.61 6.51
CA GLY A 235 4.36 5.04 6.39
C GLY A 235 3.08 5.88 6.30
N TYR A 236 2.11 5.46 5.49
CA TYR A 236 0.82 6.16 5.41
C TYR A 236 0.00 6.08 6.71
N LYS A 237 0.00 4.94 7.40
CA LYS A 237 -0.67 4.80 8.70
C LYS A 237 -0.08 5.74 9.73
N ILE A 238 1.23 5.92 9.72
CA ILE A 238 1.91 6.86 10.63
C ILE A 238 1.43 8.29 10.39
N ILE A 239 1.41 8.78 9.15
CA ILE A 239 0.96 10.16 8.87
C ILE A 239 -0.52 10.38 9.15
N THR A 240 -1.32 9.32 9.19
CA THR A 240 -2.78 9.39 9.42
C THR A 240 -3.18 8.99 10.83
N MET A 241 -2.23 8.69 11.70
CA MET A 241 -2.52 8.37 13.09
C MET A 241 -3.11 9.56 13.85
N GLN A 242 -3.80 9.28 14.94
CA GLN A 242 -4.40 10.33 15.76
C GLN A 242 -3.31 11.22 16.40
N PRO A 243 -3.41 12.56 16.31
CA PRO A 243 -2.41 13.49 16.88
C PRO A 243 -2.18 13.29 18.39
N SER A 244 -3.21 12.87 19.11
CA SER A 244 -3.12 12.55 20.54
C SER A 244 -2.15 11.42 20.86
N LEU A 245 -1.95 10.48 19.92
CA LEU A 245 -1.03 9.36 20.09
C LEU A 245 0.43 9.86 20.06
N LEU A 246 0.80 10.70 19.11
CA LEU A 246 2.14 11.31 19.06
C LEU A 246 2.42 12.17 20.28
N LYS A 247 1.43 12.95 20.72
CA LYS A 247 1.57 13.78 21.92
C LYS A 247 1.91 12.92 23.15
N ARG A 248 1.18 11.83 23.34
CA ARG A 248 1.44 10.88 24.44
C ARG A 248 2.83 10.26 24.32
N TRP A 249 3.29 9.89 23.12
CA TRP A 249 4.62 9.33 22.92
C TRP A 249 5.73 10.32 23.27
N ASN A 250 5.56 11.61 22.91
CA ASN A 250 6.49 12.66 23.32
C ASN A 250 6.52 12.88 24.84
N GLU A 251 5.36 12.74 25.51
CA GLU A 251 5.24 12.93 26.98
C GLU A 251 5.85 11.77 27.77
N GLU A 252 5.77 10.52 27.28
CA GLU A 252 6.37 9.36 27.97
C GLU A 252 7.88 9.50 28.22
N VAL A 253 8.58 10.30 27.43
CA VAL A 253 10.02 10.56 27.58
C VAL A 253 10.31 11.70 28.55
N SER A 254 9.35 12.60 28.76
CA SER A 254 9.53 13.77 29.63
C SER A 254 9.41 13.41 31.12
N ILE A 255 9.08 12.16 31.44
CA ILE A 255 8.82 11.69 32.81
C ILE A 255 10.02 10.90 33.39
N VAL A 256 11.06 10.65 32.58
CA VAL A 256 12.31 9.99 32.97
C VAL A 256 13.44 11.02 33.02
#